data_24c90f0b16f856f263501ae9fcbb0d00
#
_entry.id   24c90f0b16f856f263501ae9fcbb0d00
#
_cell.length_a   1.000
_cell.length_b   1.000
_cell.length_c   1.000
_cell.angle_alpha   90.00
_cell.angle_beta   90.00
_cell.angle_gamma   90.00
#
_symmetry.space_group_name_H-M   'P 1'
#
loop_
_entity.id
_entity.type
_entity.pdbx_description
1 polymer ?
#
loop_
_entity_poly.entity_id
_entity_poly.type
_entity_poly.pdbx_seq_one_letter_code
_entity_poly.pdbx_strand_id
1 'polypeptide(L)'
;MKSIAKKAIAAVALGAAAMSSTAASAADTIPQKPTVVLVHGAFSDGSTWRKVIPLLQAKGLKVVTAQNPLTSLADDVAATRRVLNRETGPVVLVGWSYGGVVITEA
;
A
#
# COMPACT_ATOMS: atom_id res chain seq x y z
N MET A 1 13.58 -4.98 -29.12
CA MET A 1 13.61 -4.54 -28.97
C MET A 1 13.60 -4.07 -28.82
N LYS A 2 13.54 -3.91 -29.07
CA LYS A 2 13.62 -3.19 -29.05
C LYS A 2 13.31 -2.35 -29.06
N SER A 3 13.17 -2.12 -29.35
CA SER A 3 13.02 -1.05 -29.34
C SER A 3 12.50 -0.45 -29.12
N ILE A 4 12.17 -0.56 -29.07
CA ILE A 4 11.81 0.37 -28.79
C ILE A 4 11.77 1.16 -28.31
N ALA A 5 12.12 1.09 -28.55
CA ALA A 5 12.32 2.02 -28.14
C ALA A 5 12.18 2.70 -28.12
N LYS A 6 12.29 2.68 -28.42
CA LYS A 6 12.27 3.51 -28.40
C LYS A 6 11.66 4.11 -28.33
N LYS A 7 11.38 3.91 -28.63
CA LYS A 7 10.91 4.72 -28.51
C LYS A 7 10.58 5.37 -27.98
N ALA A 8 10.73 5.39 -28.37
CA ALA A 8 10.54 6.30 -27.80
C ALA A 8 10.55 6.91 -27.56
N ILE A 9 10.65 7.06 -27.89
CA ILE A 9 10.74 7.92 -27.55
C ILE A 9 10.55 8.63 -27.64
N ALA A 10 10.63 8.55 -28.21
CA ALA A 10 10.51 9.39 -28.20
C ALA A 10 10.13 10.07 -28.21
N ALA A 11 10.00 9.99 -28.65
CA ALA A 11 9.67 10.83 -28.54
C ALA A 11 9.52 11.53 -28.25
N VAL A 12 9.45 11.58 -28.55
CA VAL A 12 9.36 12.46 -28.21
C VAL A 12 9.29 13.23 -28.08
N ALA A 13 9.22 13.34 -28.61
CA ALA A 13 9.22 14.22 -28.49
C ALA A 13 8.93 14.93 -28.47
N LEU A 14 8.66 14.97 -28.88
CA LEU A 14 8.39 15.83 -28.76
C LEU A 14 8.12 16.54 -28.32
N GLY A 15 7.97 16.56 -28.36
CA GLY A 15 7.85 17.21 -27.94
C GLY A 15 7.33 17.96 -27.61
N ALA A 16 7.33 18.13 -27.87
CA ALA A 16 6.89 19.16 -27.46
C ALA A 16 5.80 19.20 -26.97
N ALA A 17 5.41 19.08 -27.62
CA ALA A 17 4.44 19.20 -27.17
C ALA A 17 4.20 18.83 -26.13
N ALA A 18 4.38 18.15 -26.28
CA ALA A 18 4.13 17.63 -25.25
C ALA A 18 4.04 18.26 -24.17
N MET A 19 4.13 19.20 -24.24
CA MET A 19 4.29 19.84 -23.15
C MET A 19 3.10 20.26 -22.54
N SER A 20 2.11 20.42 -23.21
CA SER A 20 0.91 20.79 -22.56
C SER A 20 0.41 19.73 -21.64
N SER A 21 0.69 18.52 -21.96
CA SER A 21 0.29 17.50 -21.06
C SER A 21 1.12 17.50 -19.81
N THR A 22 2.16 18.26 -19.82
CA THR A 22 2.98 18.34 -18.65
C THR A 22 2.28 18.98 -17.48
N ALA A 23 1.41 19.92 -17.72
CA ALA A 23 0.70 20.55 -16.64
C ALA A 23 -0.23 19.56 -15.95
N ALA A 24 -0.92 18.75 -16.70
CA ALA A 24 -1.75 17.74 -16.12
C ALA A 24 -0.92 16.71 -15.38
N SER A 25 0.25 16.39 -15.91
CA SER A 25 1.13 15.45 -15.26
C SER A 25 1.63 15.96 -13.93
N ALA A 26 1.82 17.24 -13.81
CA ALA A 26 2.25 17.79 -12.53
C ALA A 26 1.24 17.54 -11.43
N ALA A 27 -0.04 17.62 -11.74
CA ALA A 27 -1.06 17.28 -10.77
C ALA A 27 -1.03 15.81 -10.43
N ASP A 28 -0.72 14.97 -11.43
CA ASP A 28 -0.66 13.54 -11.22
C ASP A 28 0.56 13.12 -10.42
N THR A 29 1.53 13.99 -10.27
CA THR A 29 2.74 13.64 -9.52
C THR A 29 2.60 13.87 -8.02
N ILE A 30 1.47 14.42 -7.55
CA ILE A 30 1.24 14.57 -6.12
C ILE A 30 1.16 13.17 -5.53
N PRO A 31 2.05 12.85 -4.59
CA PRO A 31 2.06 11.50 -4.02
C PRO A 31 0.74 11.20 -3.32
N GLN A 32 0.20 10.06 -3.59
CA GLN A 32 -0.95 9.58 -2.86
C GLN A 32 -0.50 9.11 -1.48
N LYS A 33 -1.24 9.51 -0.44
CA LYS A 33 -0.95 9.02 0.91
C LYS A 33 -1.17 7.52 0.95
N PRO A 34 -0.30 6.79 1.65
CA PRO A 34 -0.47 5.36 1.75
C PRO A 34 -1.64 4.99 2.65
N THR A 35 -2.18 3.81 2.42
CA THR A 35 -3.03 3.15 3.39
C THR A 35 -2.14 2.43 4.38
N VAL A 36 -2.43 2.55 5.65
CA VAL A 36 -1.70 1.84 6.70
C VAL A 36 -2.49 0.58 7.03
N VAL A 37 -1.86 -0.57 6.85
CA VAL A 37 -2.45 -1.87 7.17
C VAL A 37 -1.77 -2.41 8.42
N LEU A 38 -2.56 -2.65 9.45
CA LEU A 38 -2.07 -3.04 10.78
C LEU A 38 -2.39 -4.51 11.04
N VAL A 39 -1.37 -5.28 11.42
CA VAL A 39 -1.50 -6.71 11.66
C VAL A 39 -1.13 -7.01 13.11
N HIS A 40 -2.11 -7.50 13.88
CA HIS A 40 -1.95 -7.75 15.31
C HIS A 40 -1.13 -8.99 15.61
N GLY A 41 -0.75 -9.14 16.88
CA GLY A 41 0.02 -10.28 17.35
C GLY A 41 -0.83 -11.48 17.68
N ALA A 42 -0.17 -12.53 18.19
CA ALA A 42 -0.84 -13.73 18.66
C ALA A 42 -1.66 -13.40 19.91
N PHE A 43 -2.71 -14.21 20.13
CA PHE A 43 -3.60 -14.06 21.29
C PHE A 43 -4.26 -12.68 21.37
N SER A 44 -4.47 -12.05 20.23
CA SER A 44 -4.96 -10.69 20.14
C SER A 44 -5.90 -10.58 18.95
N ASP A 45 -6.36 -9.37 18.65
CA ASP A 45 -7.17 -9.06 17.50
C ASP A 45 -6.96 -7.60 17.09
N GLY A 46 -7.71 -7.14 16.12
CA GLY A 46 -7.57 -5.78 15.60
C GLY A 46 -7.76 -4.69 16.64
N SER A 47 -8.44 -4.98 17.75
CA SER A 47 -8.65 -3.99 18.82
C SER A 47 -7.36 -3.60 19.53
N THR A 48 -6.30 -4.37 19.35
CA THR A 48 -4.96 -3.99 19.81
C THR A 48 -4.59 -2.59 19.34
N TRP A 49 -5.07 -2.20 18.19
CA TRP A 49 -4.70 -0.93 17.55
C TRP A 49 -5.63 0.22 17.88
N ARG A 50 -6.59 0.03 18.80
CA ARG A 50 -7.65 1.01 19.03
C ARG A 50 -7.15 2.40 19.44
N LYS A 51 -5.97 2.49 20.03
CA LYS A 51 -5.40 3.79 20.41
C LYS A 51 -4.50 4.36 19.31
N VAL A 52 -4.02 3.53 18.42
CA VAL A 52 -3.14 3.95 17.31
C VAL A 52 -3.98 4.46 16.14
N ILE A 53 -5.09 3.79 15.85
CA ILE A 53 -5.92 4.10 14.69
C ILE A 53 -6.34 5.57 14.63
N PRO A 54 -6.92 6.15 15.70
CA PRO A 54 -7.35 7.55 15.61
C PRO A 54 -6.19 8.51 15.43
N LEU A 55 -5.00 8.18 15.93
CA LEU A 55 -3.83 9.05 15.73
C LEU A 55 -3.40 9.07 14.26
N LEU A 56 -3.44 7.94 13.60
CA LEU A 56 -3.11 7.85 12.18
C LEU A 56 -4.19 8.52 11.33
N GLN A 57 -5.46 8.31 11.68
CA GLN A 57 -6.57 8.93 10.97
C GLN A 57 -6.52 10.46 11.09
N ALA A 58 -6.09 10.98 12.24
CA ALA A 58 -5.95 12.41 12.43
C ALA A 58 -4.91 13.03 11.49
N LYS A 59 -3.99 12.21 10.98
CA LYS A 59 -3.01 12.66 9.99
C LYS A 59 -3.51 12.48 8.55
N GLY A 60 -4.76 12.13 8.37
CA GLY A 60 -5.37 11.97 7.06
C GLY A 60 -5.05 10.64 6.39
N LEU A 61 -4.58 9.65 7.15
CA LEU A 61 -4.27 8.34 6.61
C LEU A 61 -5.49 7.42 6.67
N LYS A 62 -5.66 6.62 5.63
CA LYS A 62 -6.59 5.51 5.66
C LYS A 62 -5.94 4.38 6.45
N VAL A 63 -6.67 3.79 7.37
CA VAL A 63 -6.17 2.72 8.23
C VAL A 63 -7.06 1.51 8.10
N VAL A 64 -6.47 0.36 7.88
CA VAL A 64 -7.18 -0.92 7.77
C VAL A 64 -6.47 -1.91 8.67
N THR A 65 -7.23 -2.74 9.37
CA THR A 65 -6.66 -3.81 10.17
C THR A 65 -6.92 -5.15 9.50
N ALA A 66 -5.93 -6.03 9.56
CA ALA A 66 -6.12 -7.43 9.22
C ALA A 66 -6.46 -8.20 10.48
N GLN A 67 -7.37 -9.14 10.38
CA GLN A 67 -7.72 -10.03 11.50
C GLN A 67 -7.10 -11.39 11.24
N ASN A 68 -6.16 -11.76 12.10
CA ASN A 68 -5.53 -13.07 12.04
C ASN A 68 -6.48 -14.10 12.64
N PRO A 69 -6.87 -15.14 11.90
CA PRO A 69 -7.68 -16.21 12.49
C PRO A 69 -6.94 -16.99 13.56
N LEU A 70 -5.60 -16.97 13.56
CA LEU A 70 -4.76 -17.63 14.55
C LEU A 70 -4.96 -19.16 14.54
N THR A 71 -5.22 -19.70 13.38
CA THR A 71 -5.35 -21.14 13.16
C THR A 71 -4.08 -21.74 12.56
N SER A 72 -3.35 -20.95 11.79
CA SER A 72 -2.03 -21.30 11.27
C SER A 72 -1.37 -20.03 10.73
N LEU A 73 -0.06 -20.06 10.57
CA LEU A 73 0.64 -18.94 9.91
C LEU A 73 0.13 -18.76 8.49
N ALA A 74 -0.09 -19.84 7.76
CA ALA A 74 -0.59 -19.75 6.39
C ALA A 74 -1.95 -19.06 6.34
N ASP A 75 -2.84 -19.34 7.28
CA ASP A 75 -4.16 -18.71 7.34
C ASP A 75 -4.05 -17.24 7.66
N ASP A 76 -3.15 -16.88 8.56
CA ASP A 76 -2.92 -15.49 8.96
C ASP A 76 -2.33 -14.68 7.79
N VAL A 77 -1.37 -15.26 7.08
CA VAL A 77 -0.80 -14.65 5.88
C VAL A 77 -1.88 -14.45 4.81
N ALA A 78 -2.73 -15.46 4.62
CA ALA A 78 -3.81 -15.36 3.64
C ALA A 78 -4.80 -14.24 4.00
N ALA A 79 -5.11 -14.08 5.30
CA ALA A 79 -5.99 -13.01 5.76
C ALA A 79 -5.37 -11.63 5.46
N THR A 80 -4.09 -11.47 5.72
CA THR A 80 -3.39 -10.22 5.41
C THR A 80 -3.36 -9.95 3.91
N ARG A 81 -3.09 -10.98 3.11
CA ARG A 81 -3.10 -10.82 1.64
C ARG A 81 -4.46 -10.42 1.11
N ARG A 82 -5.55 -10.92 1.69
CA ARG A 82 -6.89 -10.49 1.28
C ARG A 82 -7.11 -9.00 1.52
N VAL A 83 -6.59 -8.48 2.63
CA VAL A 83 -6.66 -7.05 2.91
C VAL A 83 -5.83 -6.27 1.90
N LEU A 84 -4.59 -6.70 1.67
CA LEU A 84 -3.70 -6.02 0.73
C LEU A 84 -4.28 -5.99 -0.68
N ASN A 85 -4.93 -7.06 -1.10
CA ASN A 85 -5.50 -7.15 -2.45
C ASN A 85 -6.67 -6.20 -2.69
N ARG A 86 -7.25 -5.64 -1.63
CA ARG A 86 -8.32 -4.65 -1.78
C ARG A 86 -7.79 -3.23 -1.92
N GLU A 87 -6.53 -3.02 -1.65
CA GLU A 87 -5.94 -1.69 -1.72
C GLU A 87 -5.41 -1.44 -3.12
N THR A 88 -5.66 -0.25 -3.64
CA THR A 88 -5.26 0.11 -5.01
C THR A 88 -4.10 1.08 -5.05
N GLY A 89 -3.76 1.68 -3.92
CA GLY A 89 -2.65 2.62 -3.81
C GLY A 89 -1.50 2.06 -2.98
N PRO A 90 -0.56 2.90 -2.62
CA PRO A 90 0.57 2.47 -1.81
C PRO A 90 0.12 2.03 -0.41
N VAL A 91 0.83 1.09 0.17
CA VAL A 91 0.51 0.52 1.48
C VAL A 91 1.75 0.56 2.36
N VAL A 92 1.56 0.98 3.60
CA VAL A 92 2.52 0.76 4.67
C VAL A 92 1.98 -0.38 5.52
N LEU A 93 2.71 -1.47 5.58
CA LEU A 93 2.31 -2.67 6.27
C LEU A 93 3.02 -2.74 7.62
N VAL A 94 2.25 -2.79 8.69
CA VAL A 94 2.78 -2.73 10.07
C VAL A 94 2.36 -3.99 10.80
N GLY A 95 3.32 -4.66 11.42
CA GLY A 95 3.05 -5.85 12.22
C GLY A 95 3.57 -5.68 13.64
N TRP A 96 2.79 -6.11 14.61
CA TRP A 96 3.17 -6.10 16.01
C TRP A 96 3.45 -7.54 16.45
N SER A 97 4.63 -7.77 17.04
CA SER A 97 5.01 -9.08 17.58
C SER A 97 4.86 -10.17 16.51
N TYR A 98 4.07 -11.20 16.74
CA TYR A 98 3.78 -12.24 15.76
C TYR A 98 3.26 -11.65 14.43
N GLY A 99 2.55 -10.53 14.50
CA GLY A 99 2.13 -9.83 13.28
C GLY A 99 3.29 -9.47 12.37
N GLY A 100 4.46 -9.24 12.94
CA GLY A 100 5.68 -8.99 12.17
C GLY A 100 6.11 -10.22 11.36
N VAL A 101 5.91 -11.42 11.91
CA VAL A 101 6.17 -12.65 11.17
C VAL A 101 5.18 -12.77 10.01
N VAL A 102 3.91 -12.48 10.28
CA VAL A 102 2.86 -12.58 9.26
C VAL A 102 3.16 -11.65 8.09
N ILE A 103 3.50 -10.39 8.35
CA ILE A 103 3.73 -9.42 7.27
C ILE A 103 5.00 -9.75 6.48
N THR A 104 5.96 -10.42 7.09
CA THR A 104 7.19 -10.83 6.39
C THR A 104 6.86 -11.85 5.31
N GLU A 105 5.85 -12.68 5.54
CA GLU A 105 5.44 -13.71 4.60
C GLU A 105 4.36 -13.20 3.61
N ALA A 106 3.68 -12.16 3.97
CA ALA A 106 2.63 -11.65 3.12
C ALA A 106 3.19 -10.79 2.00
#